data_14ed233cda708e1b4b557c91ef0111aa
#
_entry.id   14ed233cda708e1b4b557c91ef0111aa
#
_cell.length_a   1.000
_cell.length_b   1.000
_cell.length_c   1.000
_cell.angle_alpha   90.00
_cell.angle_beta   90.00
_cell.angle_gamma   90.00
#
_symmetry.space_group_name_H-M   'P 1'
#
loop_
_entity.id
_entity.type
_entity.pdbx_description
1 polymer ?
#
loop_
_entity_poly.entity_id
_entity_poly.type
_entity_poly.pdbx_seq_one_letter_code
_entity_poly.pdbx_strand_id
1 'polypeptide(L)'
;MPMDAVFLHGLTQELTQSLTGARIDKVQQPERDLLLLSVRTQSGNAKLLVHGGVGSARVHFTAGTFENPAEPPMFCMLLRKHLVGARITGISQPDFERMLILDLDGRDELGTPVRKQLVVEMLGRQSNVILVSGDGHIIDCMRRVDSSMSETRQVQPGLFYRMPLRQDKPVLFDTTPEQRTQVLSAPITAATVDKWLLGLFSGVSPLLCREVCFRALGDASPRLERLDDAQRARLAHELDALVFTVETNNLSPTMLLDGERPKDFSAVPILQYQGALQSRGCGSFSELLDEFYLRRDKAEAMRRRSQELTHQVRTVRDRTTKKLAIQRSDLLRCADREALRQKADLIKANLYRIQKGARTVTVQDYYAEGCPDVTIELDPRKSPQENAAALYKAYRKAKTAEQHLTGLIAESSRNLEYLNSVLDELARAESERDLMDIRAELRATGYLRQPRNAKKEKAAPRAPLAFVSSTGYEILVGRSNTQNDELTHRTARRTDIWLHVQKVHGSHVIIRAHDTTPDEQTIAEAASLAVYYSQARDGGKTPVDYTMARFVCKPSGALPGMVLYTDYQTCMAESDEALVERLRVR
;
A
#
# COMPACT_ATOMS: atom_id res chain seq x y z
N MET A 1 -4.90 -10.43 16.82
CA MET A 1 -3.68 -9.73 17.23
C MET A 1 -2.62 -10.77 17.41
N PRO A 2 -1.52 -10.72 16.67
CA PRO A 2 -0.55 -11.81 16.69
C PRO A 2 0.18 -11.98 18.03
N MET A 3 0.59 -10.88 18.70
CA MET A 3 1.29 -10.97 19.98
C MET A 3 0.31 -11.22 21.12
N ASP A 4 0.20 -12.46 21.55
CA ASP A 4 -0.58 -12.83 22.75
C ASP A 4 0.31 -13.04 23.97
N ALA A 5 -0.32 -13.27 25.13
CA ALA A 5 0.39 -13.37 26.40
C ALA A 5 1.28 -14.62 26.48
N VAL A 6 0.87 -15.73 25.86
CA VAL A 6 1.65 -16.98 25.85
C VAL A 6 2.88 -16.84 24.95
N PHE A 7 2.72 -16.22 23.77
CA PHE A 7 3.85 -15.93 22.91
C PHE A 7 4.83 -14.98 23.59
N LEU A 8 4.32 -13.93 24.25
CA LEU A 8 5.14 -13.00 25.01
C LEU A 8 5.86 -13.69 26.17
N HIS A 9 5.23 -14.69 26.81
CA HIS A 9 5.88 -15.46 27.87
C HIS A 9 7.13 -16.19 27.35
N GLY A 10 7.02 -16.93 26.26
CA GLY A 10 8.18 -17.60 25.64
C GLY A 10 9.26 -16.62 25.21
N LEU A 11 8.86 -15.50 24.59
CA LEU A 11 9.78 -14.42 24.23
C LEU A 11 10.46 -13.80 25.46
N THR A 12 9.74 -13.61 26.56
CA THR A 12 10.30 -13.06 27.81
C THR A 12 11.38 -13.96 28.37
N GLN A 13 11.20 -15.28 28.34
CA GLN A 13 12.22 -16.25 28.74
C GLN A 13 13.48 -16.15 27.85
N GLU A 14 13.31 -16.09 26.53
CA GLU A 14 14.42 -15.91 25.57
C GLU A 14 15.19 -14.61 25.85
N LEU A 15 14.48 -13.50 26.01
CA LEU A 15 15.09 -12.20 26.28
C LEU A 15 15.79 -12.15 27.63
N THR A 16 15.21 -12.77 28.67
CA THR A 16 15.79 -12.84 30.02
C THR A 16 17.14 -13.56 30.02
N GLN A 17 17.21 -14.71 29.32
CA GLN A 17 18.45 -15.48 29.18
C GLN A 17 19.56 -14.68 28.50
N SER A 18 19.21 -13.89 27.51
CA SER A 18 20.19 -13.18 26.67
C SER A 18 20.55 -11.79 27.19
N LEU A 19 19.62 -11.09 27.83
CA LEU A 19 19.77 -9.67 28.17
C LEU A 19 20.08 -9.41 29.66
N THR A 20 19.90 -10.39 30.56
CA THR A 20 20.23 -10.18 31.97
C THR A 20 21.73 -9.91 32.12
N GLY A 21 22.08 -8.78 32.76
CA GLY A 21 23.46 -8.29 32.88
C GLY A 21 23.96 -7.50 31.65
N ALA A 22 23.25 -7.48 30.55
CA ALA A 22 23.64 -6.75 29.34
C ALA A 22 23.66 -5.24 29.58
N ARG A 23 24.59 -4.55 28.90
CA ARG A 23 24.70 -3.09 28.93
C ARG A 23 24.12 -2.45 27.68
N ILE A 24 23.36 -1.37 27.86
CA ILE A 24 22.85 -0.57 26.75
C ILE A 24 23.94 0.39 26.28
N ASP A 25 24.44 0.21 25.06
CA ASP A 25 25.51 1.04 24.50
C ASP A 25 24.97 2.19 23.64
N LYS A 26 23.79 2.01 22.99
CA LYS A 26 23.21 3.04 22.11
C LYS A 26 21.69 2.96 22.08
N VAL A 27 21.04 4.13 21.95
CA VAL A 27 19.59 4.26 21.75
C VAL A 27 19.34 5.03 20.45
N GLN A 28 18.49 4.51 19.58
CA GLN A 28 18.09 5.10 18.32
C GLN A 28 16.56 5.04 18.19
N GLN A 29 15.97 6.00 17.47
CA GLN A 29 14.55 6.03 17.17
C GLN A 29 14.37 6.33 15.67
N PRO A 30 14.44 5.30 14.81
CA PRO A 30 14.30 5.46 13.37
C PRO A 30 12.94 5.99 12.94
N GLU A 31 11.89 5.57 13.62
CA GLU A 31 10.51 5.99 13.37
C GLU A 31 9.86 6.47 14.68
N ARG A 32 8.74 7.18 14.56
CA ARG A 32 8.02 7.74 15.71
C ARG A 32 7.74 6.71 16.81
N ASP A 33 7.34 5.50 16.41
CA ASP A 33 6.89 4.43 17.30
C ASP A 33 7.91 3.27 17.42
N LEU A 34 9.13 3.41 16.89
CA LEU A 34 10.16 2.37 16.81
C LEU A 34 11.44 2.80 17.51
N LEU A 35 11.88 2.05 18.51
CA LEU A 35 13.17 2.21 19.19
C LEU A 35 14.10 1.04 18.87
N LEU A 36 15.39 1.33 18.80
CA LEU A 36 16.46 0.34 18.72
C LEU A 36 17.44 0.57 19.85
N LEU A 37 17.62 -0.43 20.69
CA LEU A 37 18.63 -0.46 21.74
C LEU A 37 19.77 -1.36 21.30
N SER A 38 20.96 -0.79 21.08
CA SER A 38 22.17 -1.59 20.90
C SER A 38 22.65 -2.03 22.28
N VAL A 39 22.69 -3.33 22.49
CA VAL A 39 23.03 -3.94 23.77
C VAL A 39 24.26 -4.81 23.65
N ARG A 40 25.11 -4.77 24.67
CA ARG A 40 26.27 -5.65 24.77
C ARG A 40 25.92 -6.77 25.73
N THR A 41 25.71 -7.95 25.16
CA THR A 41 25.44 -9.18 25.90
C THR A 41 26.73 -9.97 26.16
N GLN A 42 26.63 -11.08 26.88
CA GLN A 42 27.78 -11.99 27.08
C GLN A 42 28.22 -12.68 25.79
N SER A 43 27.29 -12.91 24.87
CA SER A 43 27.54 -13.54 23.54
C SER A 43 27.95 -12.55 22.45
N GLY A 44 27.97 -11.23 22.74
CA GLY A 44 28.34 -10.20 21.77
C GLY A 44 27.35 -9.05 21.69
N ASN A 45 27.43 -8.27 20.61
CA ASN A 45 26.55 -7.14 20.39
C ASN A 45 25.23 -7.59 19.74
N ALA A 46 24.11 -7.16 20.30
CA ALA A 46 22.78 -7.42 19.76
C ALA A 46 21.99 -6.10 19.62
N LYS A 47 20.95 -6.11 18.79
CA LYS A 47 20.02 -4.99 18.68
C LYS A 47 18.66 -5.47 19.19
N LEU A 48 18.14 -4.82 20.23
CA LEU A 48 16.77 -5.03 20.70
C LEU A 48 15.87 -3.98 20.06
N LEU A 49 14.90 -4.42 19.29
CA LEU A 49 13.86 -3.61 18.69
C LEU A 49 12.69 -3.52 19.66
N VAL A 50 12.20 -2.31 19.92
CA VAL A 50 11.00 -2.03 20.72
C VAL A 50 10.06 -1.16 19.89
N HIS A 51 8.90 -1.68 19.58
CA HIS A 51 7.88 -0.96 18.80
C HIS A 51 6.65 -0.72 19.67
N GLY A 52 6.30 0.54 19.90
CA GLY A 52 5.15 0.97 20.71
C GLY A 52 3.90 1.36 19.90
N GLY A 53 3.89 1.14 18.58
CA GLY A 53 2.80 1.56 17.71
C GLY A 53 1.59 0.63 17.74
N VAL A 54 0.42 1.20 17.42
CA VAL A 54 -0.85 0.47 17.35
C VAL A 54 -0.79 -0.64 16.31
N GLY A 55 -1.15 -1.86 16.69
CA GLY A 55 -1.21 -3.02 15.78
C GLY A 55 0.13 -3.66 15.42
N SER A 56 1.26 -3.04 15.82
CA SER A 56 2.62 -3.52 15.54
C SER A 56 3.49 -3.55 16.79
N ALA A 57 2.91 -3.35 17.98
CA ALA A 57 3.63 -3.35 19.26
C ALA A 57 4.34 -4.69 19.49
N ARG A 58 5.65 -4.65 19.72
CA ARG A 58 6.51 -5.83 19.86
C ARG A 58 7.87 -5.48 20.46
N VAL A 59 8.53 -6.50 21.00
CA VAL A 59 9.93 -6.43 21.47
C VAL A 59 10.62 -7.69 20.97
N HIS A 60 11.78 -7.58 20.30
CA HIS A 60 12.55 -8.74 19.86
C HIS A 60 13.95 -8.35 19.40
N PHE A 61 14.86 -9.29 19.30
CA PHE A 61 16.14 -9.06 18.62
C PHE A 61 15.92 -8.89 17.13
N THR A 62 16.72 -8.02 16.50
CA THR A 62 16.64 -7.78 15.05
C THR A 62 18.03 -7.75 14.41
N ALA A 63 18.14 -8.36 13.24
CA ALA A 63 19.27 -8.20 12.33
C ALA A 63 19.05 -7.05 11.33
N GLY A 64 17.86 -6.44 11.33
CA GLY A 64 17.48 -5.40 10.39
C GLY A 64 18.33 -4.14 10.46
N THR A 65 18.40 -3.42 9.34
CA THR A 65 19.02 -2.10 9.23
C THR A 65 17.94 -1.04 9.08
N PHE A 66 18.04 0.03 9.86
CA PHE A 66 17.06 1.10 9.90
C PHE A 66 17.76 2.44 9.68
N GLU A 67 17.18 3.30 8.86
CA GLU A 67 17.66 4.65 8.65
C GLU A 67 17.16 5.57 9.78
N ASN A 68 18.06 6.35 10.35
CA ASN A 68 17.70 7.30 11.38
C ASN A 68 17.33 8.65 10.78
N PRO A 69 16.37 9.39 11.37
CA PRO A 69 16.09 10.76 10.97
C PRO A 69 17.31 11.66 11.23
N ALA A 70 17.43 12.75 10.47
CA ALA A 70 18.52 13.71 10.60
C ALA A 70 18.58 14.31 12.01
N GLU A 71 17.42 14.56 12.62
CA GLU A 71 17.28 15.02 13.99
C GLU A 71 16.54 13.96 14.82
N PRO A 72 17.13 13.47 15.93
CA PRO A 72 16.48 12.48 16.77
C PRO A 72 15.30 13.09 17.53
N PRO A 73 14.16 12.35 17.68
CA PRO A 73 13.03 12.80 18.49
C PRO A 73 13.40 13.06 19.95
N MET A 74 12.65 13.95 20.62
CA MET A 74 12.88 14.31 22.03
C MET A 74 12.89 13.09 22.96
N PHE A 75 11.97 12.14 22.77
CA PHE A 75 11.94 10.91 23.56
C PHE A 75 13.22 10.08 23.39
N CYS A 76 13.77 10.01 22.18
CA CYS A 76 15.07 9.36 21.94
C CYS A 76 16.21 10.05 22.70
N MET A 77 16.24 11.38 22.71
CA MET A 77 17.27 12.14 23.43
C MET A 77 17.19 11.90 24.92
N LEU A 78 15.98 11.88 25.46
CA LEU A 78 15.74 11.57 26.87
C LEU A 78 16.15 10.12 27.20
N LEU A 79 15.78 9.15 26.39
CA LEU A 79 16.20 7.76 26.58
C LEU A 79 17.74 7.61 26.51
N ARG A 80 18.42 8.34 25.63
CA ARG A 80 19.90 8.35 25.58
C ARG A 80 20.50 8.83 26.88
N LYS A 81 19.97 9.90 27.46
CA LYS A 81 20.42 10.45 28.75
C LYS A 81 20.28 9.44 29.90
N HIS A 82 19.20 8.66 29.91
CA HIS A 82 18.86 7.79 31.03
C HIS A 82 19.27 6.33 30.88
N LEU A 83 19.39 5.82 29.62
CA LEU A 83 19.61 4.40 29.38
C LEU A 83 21.00 4.05 28.86
N VAL A 84 21.73 4.98 28.22
CA VAL A 84 23.07 4.68 27.72
C VAL A 84 24.00 4.44 28.91
N GLY A 85 24.68 3.29 28.92
CA GLY A 85 25.52 2.83 30.00
C GLY A 85 24.79 2.03 31.10
N ALA A 86 23.46 2.04 31.14
CA ALA A 86 22.69 1.26 32.09
C ALA A 86 22.79 -0.25 31.81
N ARG A 87 22.65 -1.07 32.87
CA ARG A 87 22.57 -2.53 32.78
C ARG A 87 21.14 -3.01 32.95
N ILE A 88 20.76 -3.99 32.19
CA ILE A 88 19.48 -4.70 32.30
C ILE A 88 19.66 -5.73 33.43
N THR A 89 18.91 -5.58 34.51
CA THR A 89 19.00 -6.46 35.70
C THR A 89 17.91 -7.51 35.74
N GLY A 90 16.79 -7.25 35.06
CA GLY A 90 15.67 -8.19 35.01
C GLY A 90 14.75 -7.86 33.83
N ILE A 91 14.00 -8.88 33.43
CA ILE A 91 12.91 -8.74 32.44
C ILE A 91 11.73 -9.54 32.97
N SER A 92 10.56 -8.93 33.01
CA SER A 92 9.36 -9.58 33.52
C SER A 92 8.12 -9.28 32.68
N GLN A 93 7.20 -10.24 32.69
CA GLN A 93 5.86 -10.14 32.16
C GLN A 93 4.88 -10.23 33.32
N PRO A 94 4.30 -9.13 33.81
CA PRO A 94 3.35 -9.18 34.90
C PRO A 94 2.05 -9.90 34.51
N ASP A 95 1.59 -10.83 35.38
CA ASP A 95 0.24 -11.41 35.38
C ASP A 95 -0.23 -11.95 34.02
N PHE A 96 0.67 -12.49 33.20
CA PHE A 96 0.36 -12.89 31.81
C PHE A 96 -0.33 -11.79 30.99
N GLU A 97 -0.10 -10.51 31.35
CA GLU A 97 -0.55 -9.40 30.52
C GLU A 97 0.38 -9.19 29.31
N ARG A 98 -0.13 -8.51 28.31
CA ARG A 98 0.67 -8.17 27.11
C ARG A 98 1.53 -6.95 27.35
N MET A 99 2.42 -7.06 28.29
CA MET A 99 3.40 -6.03 28.63
C MET A 99 4.71 -6.64 29.11
N LEU A 100 5.79 -5.91 28.88
CA LEU A 100 7.13 -6.30 29.27
C LEU A 100 7.76 -5.17 30.08
N ILE A 101 8.41 -5.51 31.19
CA ILE A 101 9.15 -4.58 32.01
C ILE A 101 10.62 -4.97 31.97
N LEU A 102 11.49 -4.02 31.57
CA LEU A 102 12.93 -4.15 31.67
C LEU A 102 13.39 -3.34 32.90
N ASP A 103 13.92 -4.03 33.91
CA ASP A 103 14.55 -3.40 35.04
C ASP A 103 15.98 -2.98 34.67
N LEU A 104 16.34 -1.75 35.04
CA LEU A 104 17.56 -1.09 34.62
C LEU A 104 18.29 -0.48 35.79
N ASP A 105 19.55 -0.86 35.98
CA ASP A 105 20.47 -0.19 36.88
C ASP A 105 21.37 0.77 36.11
N GLY A 106 21.32 2.03 36.43
CA GLY A 106 22.09 3.10 35.81
C GLY A 106 22.70 4.05 36.83
N ARG A 107 23.22 5.16 36.34
CA ARG A 107 23.70 6.27 37.16
C ARG A 107 22.99 7.55 36.76
N ASP A 108 22.80 8.45 37.70
CA ASP A 108 22.33 9.81 37.41
C ASP A 108 23.51 10.72 36.94
N GLU A 109 23.23 12.00 36.75
CA GLU A 109 24.23 12.99 36.31
C GLU A 109 25.32 13.23 37.37
N LEU A 110 25.06 12.91 38.64
CA LEU A 110 25.99 13.01 39.75
C LEU A 110 26.77 11.71 39.99
N GLY A 111 26.48 10.65 39.17
CA GLY A 111 27.12 9.34 39.33
C GLY A 111 26.47 8.43 40.37
N THR A 112 25.36 8.85 40.98
CA THR A 112 24.62 8.07 41.99
C THR A 112 23.91 6.90 41.31
N PRO A 113 23.96 5.67 41.86
CA PRO A 113 23.20 4.54 41.34
C PRO A 113 21.69 4.80 41.41
N VAL A 114 21.01 4.62 40.29
CA VAL A 114 19.56 4.80 40.20
C VAL A 114 18.94 3.63 39.45
N ARG A 115 17.79 3.16 39.96
CA ARG A 115 16.97 2.17 39.29
C ARG A 115 15.94 2.84 38.40
N LYS A 116 15.64 2.23 37.28
CA LYS A 116 14.61 2.66 36.34
C LYS A 116 13.95 1.44 35.70
N GLN A 117 12.79 1.65 35.14
CA GLN A 117 12.07 0.61 34.38
C GLN A 117 11.71 1.14 33.01
N LEU A 118 11.97 0.34 31.98
CA LEU A 118 11.41 0.57 30.65
C LEU A 118 10.23 -0.37 30.49
N VAL A 119 9.03 0.20 30.53
CA VAL A 119 7.76 -0.54 30.41
C VAL A 119 7.30 -0.48 28.96
N VAL A 120 7.05 -1.65 28.36
CA VAL A 120 6.52 -1.79 27.01
C VAL A 120 5.13 -2.41 27.08
N GLU A 121 4.12 -1.62 26.82
CA GLU A 121 2.72 -2.05 26.80
C GLU A 121 2.30 -2.38 25.36
N MET A 122 1.84 -3.61 25.11
CA MET A 122 1.40 -4.11 23.81
C MET A 122 -0.11 -4.34 23.78
N LEU A 123 -0.86 -3.30 24.21
CA LEU A 123 -2.29 -3.34 24.51
C LEU A 123 -3.16 -2.77 23.35
N GLY A 124 -2.78 -3.04 22.11
CA GLY A 124 -3.53 -2.58 20.94
C GLY A 124 -3.53 -1.06 20.79
N ARG A 125 -4.67 -0.40 20.91
CA ARG A 125 -4.76 1.07 20.80
C ARG A 125 -4.06 1.81 21.95
N GLN A 126 -3.89 1.16 23.08
CA GLN A 126 -3.23 1.71 24.26
C GLN A 126 -1.73 1.35 24.34
N SER A 127 -1.17 0.72 23.30
CA SER A 127 0.26 0.37 23.27
C SER A 127 1.14 1.60 23.48
N ASN A 128 2.19 1.44 24.28
CA ASN A 128 3.08 2.55 24.65
C ASN A 128 4.46 2.03 25.09
N VAL A 129 5.45 2.92 25.12
CA VAL A 129 6.75 2.67 25.73
C VAL A 129 6.98 3.79 26.76
N ILE A 130 7.20 3.42 28.01
CA ILE A 130 7.20 4.33 29.15
C ILE A 130 8.49 4.13 29.94
N LEU A 131 9.20 5.21 30.22
CA LEU A 131 10.34 5.20 31.13
C LEU A 131 9.87 5.63 32.51
N VAL A 132 10.08 4.77 33.49
CA VAL A 132 9.66 4.97 34.88
C VAL A 132 10.90 5.04 35.75
N SER A 133 10.90 5.95 36.72
CA SER A 133 11.95 6.09 37.76
C SER A 133 11.78 5.04 38.86
N GLY A 134 12.81 4.85 39.68
CA GLY A 134 12.79 3.86 40.75
C GLY A 134 11.76 4.13 41.86
N ASP A 135 11.25 5.36 41.96
CA ASP A 135 10.18 5.78 42.86
C ASP A 135 8.79 5.70 42.25
N GLY A 136 8.69 5.16 41.01
CA GLY A 136 7.43 4.90 40.32
C GLY A 136 6.88 6.06 39.49
N HIS A 137 7.59 7.18 39.36
CA HIS A 137 7.14 8.28 38.49
C HIS A 137 7.50 8.06 37.02
N ILE A 138 6.62 8.47 36.13
CA ILE A 138 6.86 8.49 34.70
C ILE A 138 7.87 9.60 34.39
N ILE A 139 9.05 9.22 33.89
CA ILE A 139 10.05 10.17 33.41
C ILE A 139 9.63 10.73 32.08
N ASP A 140 9.27 9.88 31.11
CA ASP A 140 8.61 10.23 29.85
C ASP A 140 8.02 8.98 29.18
N CYS A 141 7.28 9.18 28.09
CA CYS A 141 6.64 8.11 27.36
C CYS A 141 6.60 8.42 25.86
N MET A 142 6.53 7.39 25.05
CA MET A 142 6.45 7.51 23.59
C MET A 142 5.15 8.19 23.14
N ARG A 143 4.04 7.89 23.86
CA ARG A 143 2.71 8.45 23.60
C ARG A 143 2.12 8.98 24.91
N ARG A 144 1.88 10.28 24.95
CA ARG A 144 1.24 10.91 26.11
C ARG A 144 -0.27 10.70 26.02
N VAL A 145 -0.87 10.34 27.16
CA VAL A 145 -2.31 10.15 27.33
C VAL A 145 -2.77 11.10 28.43
N ASP A 146 -3.52 12.10 28.06
CA ASP A 146 -4.08 13.09 28.96
C ASP A 146 -5.53 12.78 29.38
N SER A 147 -6.12 13.62 30.21
CA SER A 147 -7.51 13.49 30.69
C SER A 147 -8.56 13.56 29.58
N SER A 148 -8.27 14.20 28.46
CA SER A 148 -9.18 14.26 27.32
C SER A 148 -9.20 12.95 26.51
N MET A 149 -8.10 12.18 26.57
CA MET A 149 -7.94 10.89 25.88
C MET A 149 -8.36 9.69 26.73
N SER A 150 -8.22 9.78 28.06
CA SER A 150 -8.62 8.73 29.00
C SER A 150 -8.93 9.32 30.37
N GLU A 151 -10.15 9.13 30.85
CA GLU A 151 -10.57 9.52 32.20
C GLU A 151 -9.99 8.58 33.28
N THR A 152 -9.77 7.32 32.93
CA THR A 152 -9.40 6.27 33.89
C THR A 152 -7.91 6.13 34.10
N ARG A 153 -7.09 6.39 33.08
CA ARG A 153 -5.64 6.19 33.13
C ARG A 153 -4.90 7.22 32.27
N GLN A 154 -4.18 8.10 32.91
CA GLN A 154 -3.32 9.08 32.27
C GLN A 154 -1.87 8.58 32.25
N VAL A 155 -1.14 8.88 31.16
CA VAL A 155 0.28 8.54 31.00
C VAL A 155 1.01 9.82 30.58
N GLN A 156 1.56 10.52 31.56
CA GLN A 156 2.26 11.80 31.36
C GLN A 156 3.48 11.89 32.27
N PRO A 157 4.54 12.60 31.84
CA PRO A 157 5.70 12.87 32.70
C PRO A 157 5.30 13.48 34.06
N GLY A 158 5.93 13.00 35.12
CA GLY A 158 5.70 13.45 36.48
C GLY A 158 4.55 12.76 37.24
N LEU A 159 3.68 12.02 36.53
CA LEU A 159 2.64 11.21 37.18
C LEU A 159 3.21 9.86 37.66
N PHE A 160 2.58 9.27 38.70
CA PHE A 160 2.87 7.89 39.05
C PHE A 160 2.42 6.94 37.95
N TYR A 161 3.27 5.99 37.60
CA TYR A 161 2.91 4.91 36.70
C TYR A 161 1.86 4.00 37.35
N ARG A 162 0.75 3.80 36.66
CA ARG A 162 -0.28 2.86 37.08
C ARG A 162 -0.39 1.75 36.05
N MET A 163 -0.46 0.51 36.50
CA MET A 163 -0.71 -0.63 35.63
C MET A 163 -2.05 -0.47 34.89
N PRO A 164 -2.19 -1.00 33.67
CA PRO A 164 -3.48 -1.12 33.00
C PRO A 164 -4.50 -1.85 33.88
N LEU A 165 -5.78 -1.47 33.74
CA LEU A 165 -6.85 -2.15 34.48
C LEU A 165 -6.92 -3.62 34.03
N ARG A 166 -6.87 -4.52 34.99
CA ARG A 166 -7.08 -5.96 34.74
C ARG A 166 -8.52 -6.23 34.37
N GLN A 167 -8.70 -7.29 33.59
CA GLN A 167 -10.03 -7.85 33.36
C GLN A 167 -10.44 -8.64 34.62
N ASP A 168 -11.71 -8.56 34.98
CA ASP A 168 -12.28 -9.33 36.10
C ASP A 168 -12.51 -10.80 35.69
N LYS A 169 -11.40 -11.51 35.47
CA LYS A 169 -11.33 -12.91 35.03
C LYS A 169 -10.09 -13.57 35.62
N PRO A 170 -10.18 -14.87 35.98
CA PRO A 170 -8.99 -15.62 36.39
C PRO A 170 -7.98 -15.71 35.23
N VAL A 171 -6.71 -15.58 35.55
CA VAL A 171 -5.60 -15.88 34.61
C VAL A 171 -5.55 -17.39 34.46
N LEU A 172 -5.69 -17.92 33.24
CA LEU A 172 -5.71 -19.36 32.99
C LEU A 172 -4.51 -20.09 33.62
N PHE A 173 -3.34 -19.48 33.52
CA PHE A 173 -2.04 -20.06 33.95
C PHE A 173 -1.81 -20.01 35.46
N ASP A 174 -2.65 -19.29 36.20
CA ASP A 174 -2.63 -19.22 37.67
C ASP A 174 -3.72 -20.10 38.31
N THR A 175 -4.52 -20.83 37.49
CA THR A 175 -5.62 -21.66 37.97
C THR A 175 -5.19 -23.11 38.17
N THR A 176 -5.76 -23.80 39.18
CA THR A 176 -5.63 -25.25 39.33
C THR A 176 -6.57 -26.00 38.38
N PRO A 177 -6.33 -27.33 38.12
CA PRO A 177 -7.26 -28.14 37.30
C PRO A 177 -8.70 -28.14 37.83
N GLU A 178 -8.87 -28.14 39.17
CA GLU A 178 -10.20 -28.11 39.79
C GLU A 178 -10.90 -26.77 39.52
N GLN A 179 -10.17 -25.66 39.66
CA GLN A 179 -10.69 -24.31 39.35
C GLN A 179 -11.09 -24.19 37.90
N ARG A 180 -10.28 -24.71 36.95
CA ARG A 180 -10.63 -24.72 35.51
C ARG A 180 -11.92 -25.50 35.25
N THR A 181 -12.05 -26.68 35.85
CA THR A 181 -13.26 -27.51 35.75
C THR A 181 -14.47 -26.77 36.32
N GLN A 182 -14.34 -26.09 37.45
CA GLN A 182 -15.37 -25.29 38.06
C GLN A 182 -15.79 -24.13 37.16
N VAL A 183 -14.84 -23.38 36.57
CA VAL A 183 -15.12 -22.28 35.64
C VAL A 183 -15.82 -22.78 34.39
N LEU A 184 -15.42 -23.93 33.85
CA LEU A 184 -16.09 -24.58 32.71
C LEU A 184 -17.49 -25.10 32.99
N SER A 185 -17.93 -25.17 34.25
CA SER A 185 -19.32 -25.53 34.59
C SER A 185 -20.32 -24.40 34.32
N ALA A 186 -19.83 -23.16 34.08
CA ALA A 186 -20.65 -22.02 33.74
C ALA A 186 -21.45 -22.24 32.44
N PRO A 187 -22.64 -21.62 32.32
CA PRO A 187 -23.42 -21.69 31.08
C PRO A 187 -22.71 -20.96 29.94
N ILE A 188 -22.93 -21.42 28.71
CA ILE A 188 -22.40 -20.73 27.51
C ILE A 188 -23.19 -19.43 27.31
N THR A 189 -22.51 -18.30 27.36
CA THR A 189 -23.11 -16.97 27.22
C THR A 189 -22.73 -16.28 25.90
N ALA A 190 -21.89 -16.92 25.08
CA ALA A 190 -21.41 -16.38 23.82
C ALA A 190 -21.94 -17.19 22.61
N ALA A 191 -21.86 -16.59 21.41
CA ALA A 191 -22.35 -17.23 20.17
C ALA A 191 -21.57 -18.48 19.76
N THR A 192 -20.33 -18.63 20.26
CA THR A 192 -19.43 -19.77 19.95
C THR A 192 -18.60 -20.09 21.19
N VAL A 193 -18.20 -21.37 21.32
CA VAL A 193 -17.45 -21.88 22.49
C VAL A 193 -16.09 -21.21 22.63
N ASP A 194 -15.38 -20.92 21.54
CA ASP A 194 -14.11 -20.20 21.57
C ASP A 194 -14.23 -18.78 22.16
N LYS A 195 -15.31 -18.05 21.84
CA LYS A 195 -15.61 -16.74 22.42
C LYS A 195 -16.03 -16.84 23.88
N TRP A 196 -16.73 -17.89 24.23
CA TRP A 196 -17.09 -18.17 25.61
C TRP A 196 -15.84 -18.46 26.44
N LEU A 197 -14.89 -19.32 25.99
CA LEU A 197 -13.62 -19.57 26.65
C LEU A 197 -12.80 -18.27 26.81
N LEU A 198 -12.74 -17.43 25.78
CA LEU A 198 -12.09 -16.12 25.84
C LEU A 198 -12.76 -15.19 26.87
N GLY A 199 -14.07 -15.39 27.11
CA GLY A 199 -14.83 -14.69 28.17
C GLY A 199 -14.52 -15.18 29.57
N LEU A 200 -14.18 -16.45 29.75
CA LEU A 200 -13.94 -17.09 31.04
C LEU A 200 -12.52 -16.83 31.60
N PHE A 201 -11.50 -16.79 30.75
CA PHE A 201 -10.11 -16.70 31.18
C PHE A 201 -9.41 -15.48 30.60
N SER A 202 -8.49 -14.90 31.35
CA SER A 202 -7.48 -13.97 30.88
C SER A 202 -6.16 -14.71 30.57
N GLY A 203 -5.23 -14.04 29.88
CA GLY A 203 -3.97 -14.64 29.44
C GLY A 203 -4.04 -15.46 28.15
N VAL A 204 -5.25 -15.70 27.60
CA VAL A 204 -5.47 -16.44 26.35
C VAL A 204 -5.85 -15.53 25.18
N SER A 205 -5.60 -15.99 23.97
CA SER A 205 -5.95 -15.29 22.73
C SER A 205 -7.09 -15.98 21.97
N PRO A 206 -7.77 -15.25 21.07
CA PRO A 206 -8.76 -15.89 20.18
C PRO A 206 -8.18 -17.05 19.36
N LEU A 207 -6.90 -16.98 18.99
CA LEU A 207 -6.23 -18.04 18.25
C LEU A 207 -6.11 -19.31 19.10
N LEU A 208 -5.65 -19.17 20.35
CA LEU A 208 -5.51 -20.28 21.29
C LEU A 208 -6.85 -20.86 21.71
N CYS A 209 -7.87 -20.02 21.98
CA CYS A 209 -9.22 -20.51 22.29
C CYS A 209 -9.80 -21.35 21.16
N ARG A 210 -9.62 -20.93 19.89
CA ARG A 210 -10.03 -21.72 18.73
C ARG A 210 -9.24 -23.03 18.61
N GLU A 211 -7.95 -22.99 18.89
CA GLU A 211 -7.12 -24.21 18.87
C GLU A 211 -7.55 -25.23 19.92
N VAL A 212 -7.81 -24.75 21.15
CA VAL A 212 -8.36 -25.61 22.24
C VAL A 212 -9.72 -26.20 21.83
N CYS A 213 -10.62 -25.41 21.27
CA CYS A 213 -11.91 -25.92 20.77
C CYS A 213 -11.71 -26.94 19.65
N PHE A 214 -10.82 -26.69 18.71
CA PHE A 214 -10.53 -27.61 17.61
C PHE A 214 -9.99 -28.95 18.12
N ARG A 215 -9.04 -28.95 19.04
CA ARG A 215 -8.48 -30.17 19.63
C ARG A 215 -9.49 -30.95 20.45
N ALA A 216 -10.30 -30.25 21.26
CA ALA A 216 -11.29 -30.87 22.13
C ALA A 216 -12.54 -31.35 21.40
N LEU A 217 -13.03 -30.60 20.40
CA LEU A 217 -14.35 -30.76 19.82
C LEU A 217 -14.35 -31.00 18.30
N GLY A 218 -13.19 -30.90 17.63
CA GLY A 218 -13.04 -31.08 16.18
C GLY A 218 -13.46 -29.86 15.35
N ASP A 219 -13.91 -28.79 15.96
CA ASP A 219 -14.29 -27.51 15.33
C ASP A 219 -13.65 -26.34 16.09
N ALA A 220 -13.08 -25.39 15.37
CA ALA A 220 -12.41 -24.23 15.93
C ALA A 220 -13.38 -23.21 16.57
N SER A 221 -14.62 -23.12 16.09
CA SER A 221 -15.63 -22.17 16.56
C SER A 221 -17.03 -22.80 16.66
N PRO A 222 -17.18 -23.86 17.47
CA PRO A 222 -18.44 -24.60 17.54
C PRO A 222 -19.57 -23.74 18.13
N ARG A 223 -20.75 -23.86 17.50
CA ARG A 223 -21.99 -23.20 17.96
C ARG A 223 -22.79 -24.20 18.76
N LEU A 224 -22.56 -24.25 20.07
CA LEU A 224 -23.25 -25.12 20.99
C LEU A 224 -23.95 -24.30 22.07
N GLU A 225 -25.21 -24.59 22.33
CA GLU A 225 -25.97 -23.96 23.43
C GLU A 225 -25.62 -24.59 24.78
N ARG A 226 -25.22 -25.86 24.77
CA ARG A 226 -24.80 -26.63 25.96
C ARG A 226 -23.65 -27.55 25.59
N LEU A 227 -22.78 -27.77 26.56
CA LEU A 227 -21.75 -28.81 26.51
C LEU A 227 -22.17 -29.97 27.37
N ASP A 228 -22.04 -31.19 26.90
CA ASP A 228 -22.13 -32.37 27.73
C ASP A 228 -20.89 -32.54 28.62
N ASP A 229 -20.96 -33.45 29.60
CA ASP A 229 -19.86 -33.66 30.54
C ASP A 229 -18.59 -34.18 29.86
N ALA A 230 -18.69 -34.97 28.80
CA ALA A 230 -17.56 -35.47 28.04
C ALA A 230 -16.90 -34.34 27.23
N GLN A 231 -17.65 -33.42 26.66
CA GLN A 231 -17.13 -32.24 25.96
C GLN A 231 -16.42 -31.28 26.93
N ARG A 232 -17.00 -31.06 28.13
CA ARG A 232 -16.36 -30.26 29.19
C ARG A 232 -15.07 -30.89 29.66
N ALA A 233 -15.04 -32.19 29.87
CA ALA A 233 -13.84 -32.92 30.26
C ALA A 233 -12.72 -32.82 29.20
N ARG A 234 -13.06 -32.93 27.91
CA ARG A 234 -12.07 -32.73 26.83
C ARG A 234 -11.55 -31.30 26.76
N LEU A 235 -12.41 -30.29 26.92
CA LEU A 235 -11.96 -28.89 26.99
C LEU A 235 -11.04 -28.63 28.18
N ALA A 236 -11.38 -29.18 29.38
CA ALA A 236 -10.53 -29.10 30.56
C ALA A 236 -9.15 -29.74 30.29
N HIS A 237 -9.12 -30.93 29.71
CA HIS A 237 -7.89 -31.63 29.37
C HIS A 237 -7.00 -30.83 28.42
N GLU A 238 -7.55 -30.22 27.36
CA GLU A 238 -6.77 -29.38 26.42
C GLU A 238 -6.27 -28.08 27.06
N LEU A 239 -7.05 -27.49 27.98
CA LEU A 239 -6.59 -26.35 28.76
C LEU A 239 -5.45 -26.75 29.72
N ASP A 240 -5.57 -27.90 30.39
CA ASP A 240 -4.51 -28.44 31.27
C ASP A 240 -3.22 -28.72 30.48
N ALA A 241 -3.35 -29.29 29.29
CA ALA A 241 -2.20 -29.53 28.38
C ALA A 241 -1.53 -28.20 27.94
N LEU A 242 -2.33 -27.14 27.67
CA LEU A 242 -1.80 -25.82 27.35
C LEU A 242 -1.06 -25.22 28.54
N VAL A 243 -1.65 -25.28 29.75
CA VAL A 243 -1.02 -24.79 30.98
C VAL A 243 0.29 -25.54 31.24
N PHE A 244 0.29 -26.86 31.17
CA PHE A 244 1.49 -27.67 31.34
C PHE A 244 2.59 -27.30 30.31
N THR A 245 2.23 -27.05 29.06
CA THR A 245 3.17 -26.62 28.02
C THR A 245 3.84 -25.29 28.37
N VAL A 246 3.09 -24.35 28.94
CA VAL A 246 3.59 -23.04 29.36
C VAL A 246 4.46 -23.17 30.63
N GLU A 247 4.00 -23.90 31.66
CA GLU A 247 4.74 -24.11 32.90
C GLU A 247 6.07 -24.81 32.70
N THR A 248 6.11 -25.81 31.82
CA THR A 248 7.34 -26.54 31.46
C THR A 248 8.21 -25.80 30.45
N ASN A 249 7.80 -24.60 30.01
CA ASN A 249 8.45 -23.83 28.96
C ASN A 249 8.71 -24.64 27.66
N ASN A 250 7.84 -25.62 27.36
CA ASN A 250 7.90 -26.42 26.14
C ASN A 250 7.19 -25.68 24.97
N LEU A 251 7.54 -24.40 24.80
CA LEU A 251 6.98 -23.52 23.79
C LEU A 251 7.80 -23.63 22.50
N SER A 252 7.13 -23.58 21.37
CA SER A 252 7.75 -23.65 20.04
C SER A 252 7.25 -22.53 19.14
N PRO A 253 8.10 -21.54 18.79
CA PRO A 253 7.69 -20.43 17.94
C PRO A 253 7.32 -20.94 16.54
N THR A 254 6.05 -20.80 16.18
CA THR A 254 5.45 -21.31 14.95
C THR A 254 4.85 -20.18 14.13
N MET A 255 5.31 -20.03 12.89
CA MET A 255 4.76 -19.08 11.93
C MET A 255 3.68 -19.75 11.08
N LEU A 256 2.55 -19.07 10.89
CA LEU A 256 1.45 -19.48 10.02
C LEU A 256 1.51 -18.74 8.70
N LEU A 257 1.59 -19.45 7.59
CA LEU A 257 1.78 -18.94 6.24
C LEU A 257 0.55 -19.23 5.36
N ASP A 258 0.15 -18.22 4.59
CA ASP A 258 -0.81 -18.31 3.49
C ASP A 258 0.00 -18.27 2.18
N GLY A 259 0.36 -19.42 1.63
CA GLY A 259 1.43 -19.55 0.66
C GLY A 259 2.77 -19.05 1.24
N GLU A 260 3.39 -18.07 0.64
CA GLU A 260 4.62 -17.44 1.16
C GLU A 260 4.37 -16.26 2.12
N ARG A 261 3.12 -15.85 2.34
CA ARG A 261 2.78 -14.67 3.13
C ARG A 261 2.57 -15.01 4.60
N PRO A 262 3.33 -14.39 5.53
CA PRO A 262 3.08 -14.54 6.95
C PRO A 262 1.68 -14.01 7.32
N LYS A 263 0.84 -14.87 7.88
CA LYS A 263 -0.55 -14.58 8.28
C LYS A 263 -0.67 -14.30 9.76
N ASP A 264 -0.11 -15.22 10.56
CA ASP A 264 -0.17 -15.18 12.02
C ASP A 264 1.01 -15.95 12.62
N PHE A 265 1.14 -15.96 13.94
CA PHE A 265 2.13 -16.75 14.64
C PHE A 265 1.63 -17.18 16.02
N SER A 266 2.22 -18.23 16.57
CA SER A 266 1.87 -18.81 17.86
C SER A 266 3.12 -19.32 18.60
N ALA A 267 3.01 -19.43 19.92
CA ALA A 267 4.01 -20.11 20.75
C ALA A 267 3.81 -21.64 20.83
N VAL A 268 2.72 -22.14 20.26
CA VAL A 268 2.38 -23.57 20.21
C VAL A 268 1.96 -23.95 18.81
N PRO A 269 2.10 -25.24 18.41
CA PRO A 269 1.62 -25.71 17.12
C PRO A 269 0.11 -25.52 16.95
N ILE A 270 -0.31 -25.03 15.80
CA ILE A 270 -1.71 -24.73 15.46
C ILE A 270 -2.21 -25.70 14.40
N LEU A 271 -3.27 -26.47 14.71
CA LEU A 271 -3.86 -27.50 13.87
C LEU A 271 -5.21 -27.11 13.26
N GLN A 272 -5.91 -26.12 13.85
CA GLN A 272 -7.27 -25.71 13.48
C GLN A 272 -7.46 -25.35 12.00
N TYR A 273 -6.41 -25.01 11.28
CA TYR A 273 -6.48 -24.63 9.87
C TYR A 273 -6.44 -25.81 8.89
N GLN A 274 -6.21 -27.06 9.37
CA GLN A 274 -6.31 -28.30 8.59
C GLN A 274 -5.59 -28.24 7.22
N GLY A 275 -4.42 -27.57 7.15
CA GLY A 275 -3.65 -27.43 5.92
C GLY A 275 -4.00 -26.19 5.07
N ALA A 276 -5.05 -25.43 5.39
CA ALA A 276 -5.34 -24.15 4.73
C ALA A 276 -4.24 -23.10 4.97
N LEU A 277 -3.56 -23.16 6.12
CA LEU A 277 -2.33 -22.43 6.40
C LEU A 277 -1.20 -23.43 6.66
N GLN A 278 -0.02 -23.12 6.12
CA GLN A 278 1.19 -23.88 6.39
C GLN A 278 1.79 -23.42 7.73
N SER A 279 2.15 -24.38 8.59
CA SER A 279 2.86 -24.14 9.84
C SER A 279 4.35 -24.33 9.65
N ARG A 280 5.17 -23.34 10.03
CA ARG A 280 6.62 -23.40 9.97
C ARG A 280 7.21 -23.08 11.35
N GLY A 281 7.95 -24.00 11.93
CA GLY A 281 8.74 -23.76 13.14
C GLY A 281 9.89 -22.81 12.87
N CYS A 282 10.20 -21.93 13.82
CA CYS A 282 11.34 -21.00 13.78
C CYS A 282 12.32 -21.33 14.91
N GLY A 283 13.59 -20.94 14.74
CA GLY A 283 14.66 -21.25 15.72
C GLY A 283 14.50 -20.50 17.04
N SER A 284 13.92 -19.30 17.03
CA SER A 284 13.66 -18.49 18.23
C SER A 284 12.43 -17.62 18.04
N PHE A 285 11.90 -17.08 19.15
CA PHE A 285 10.80 -16.12 19.15
C PHE A 285 11.18 -14.80 18.46
N SER A 286 12.40 -14.33 18.71
CA SER A 286 12.93 -13.11 18.06
C SER A 286 13.11 -13.29 16.56
N GLU A 287 13.66 -14.42 16.11
CA GLU A 287 13.81 -14.72 14.67
C GLU A 287 12.46 -14.74 13.96
N LEU A 288 11.46 -15.39 14.57
CA LEU A 288 10.10 -15.41 14.04
C LEU A 288 9.54 -14.00 13.87
N LEU A 289 9.64 -13.17 14.94
CA LEU A 289 9.12 -11.80 14.90
C LEU A 289 9.87 -10.92 13.89
N ASP A 290 11.20 -11.03 13.83
CA ASP A 290 12.01 -10.26 12.89
C ASP A 290 11.61 -10.59 11.45
N GLU A 291 11.49 -11.87 11.09
CA GLU A 291 11.05 -12.30 9.76
C GLU A 291 9.61 -11.89 9.47
N PHE A 292 8.67 -12.15 10.40
CA PHE A 292 7.25 -11.84 10.24
C PHE A 292 7.02 -10.36 9.97
N TYR A 293 7.58 -9.50 10.82
CA TYR A 293 7.37 -8.06 10.70
C TYR A 293 8.22 -7.43 9.59
N LEU A 294 9.43 -7.92 9.32
CA LEU A 294 10.24 -7.42 8.21
C LEU A 294 9.53 -7.60 6.87
N ARG A 295 8.91 -8.77 6.65
CA ARG A 295 8.11 -9.03 5.45
C ARG A 295 6.84 -8.17 5.42
N ARG A 296 6.14 -8.06 6.54
CA ARG A 296 4.93 -7.27 6.69
C ARG A 296 5.19 -5.77 6.53
N ASP A 297 6.21 -5.23 7.21
CA ASP A 297 6.54 -3.81 7.17
C ASP A 297 6.98 -3.38 5.76
N LYS A 298 7.74 -4.22 5.04
CA LYS A 298 8.06 -3.99 3.63
C LYS A 298 6.80 -3.95 2.76
N ALA A 299 5.90 -4.90 2.92
CA ALA A 299 4.64 -4.95 2.17
C ALA A 299 3.74 -3.74 2.49
N GLU A 300 3.63 -3.35 3.76
CA GLU A 300 2.85 -2.19 4.18
C GLU A 300 3.47 -0.86 3.70
N ALA A 301 4.80 -0.73 3.75
CA ALA A 301 5.51 0.44 3.24
C ALA A 301 5.30 0.57 1.72
N MET A 302 5.45 -0.53 0.98
CA MET A 302 5.17 -0.56 -0.44
C MET A 302 3.72 -0.18 -0.74
N ARG A 303 2.75 -0.76 -0.02
CA ARG A 303 1.33 -0.44 -0.18
C ARG A 303 1.03 1.03 0.06
N ARG A 304 1.56 1.62 1.14
CA ARG A 304 1.39 3.06 1.45
C ARG A 304 1.98 3.93 0.35
N ARG A 305 3.20 3.64 -0.12
CA ARG A 305 3.87 4.39 -1.19
C ARG A 305 3.12 4.29 -2.52
N SER A 306 2.61 3.10 -2.85
CA SER A 306 1.76 2.88 -4.03
C SER A 306 0.45 3.66 -3.92
N GLN A 307 -0.24 3.62 -2.78
CA GLN A 307 -1.48 4.36 -2.56
C GLN A 307 -1.28 5.89 -2.65
N GLU A 308 -0.21 6.40 -2.05
CA GLU A 308 0.11 7.83 -2.11
C GLU A 308 0.36 8.29 -3.55
N LEU A 309 1.18 7.54 -4.30
CA LEU A 309 1.48 7.84 -5.69
C LEU A 309 0.23 7.73 -6.58
N THR A 310 -0.57 6.69 -6.38
CA THR A 310 -1.85 6.51 -7.07
C THR A 310 -2.81 7.68 -6.79
N HIS A 311 -2.90 8.15 -5.55
CA HIS A 311 -3.72 9.31 -5.21
C HIS A 311 -3.25 10.58 -5.92
N GLN A 312 -1.94 10.84 -5.96
CA GLN A 312 -1.35 11.97 -6.65
C GLN A 312 -1.68 11.94 -8.15
N VAL A 313 -1.47 10.79 -8.81
CA VAL A 313 -1.77 10.62 -10.25
C VAL A 313 -3.26 10.76 -10.53
N ARG A 314 -4.14 10.16 -9.72
CA ARG A 314 -5.60 10.31 -9.84
C ARG A 314 -6.03 11.78 -9.74
N THR A 315 -5.46 12.54 -8.81
CA THR A 315 -5.76 13.97 -8.67
C THR A 315 -5.43 14.75 -9.94
N VAL A 316 -4.28 14.47 -10.56
CA VAL A 316 -3.87 15.12 -11.82
C VAL A 316 -4.77 14.68 -12.97
N ARG A 317 -5.07 13.37 -13.09
CA ARG A 317 -5.99 12.81 -14.08
C ARG A 317 -7.37 13.48 -14.00
N ASP A 318 -7.95 13.59 -12.82
CA ASP A 318 -9.28 14.17 -12.62
C ASP A 318 -9.33 15.67 -12.98
N ARG A 319 -8.24 16.40 -12.68
CA ARG A 319 -8.09 17.80 -13.14
C ARG A 319 -8.01 17.88 -14.66
N THR A 320 -7.26 16.98 -15.29
CA THR A 320 -7.14 16.91 -16.76
C THR A 320 -8.48 16.56 -17.41
N THR A 321 -9.23 15.61 -16.83
CA THR A 321 -10.58 15.25 -17.29
C THR A 321 -11.55 16.42 -17.23
N LYS A 322 -11.57 17.17 -16.12
CA LYS A 322 -12.39 18.37 -15.98
C LYS A 322 -11.99 19.45 -16.99
N LYS A 323 -10.68 19.68 -17.18
CA LYS A 323 -10.16 20.61 -18.17
C LYS A 323 -10.61 20.23 -19.58
N LEU A 324 -10.51 18.97 -19.95
CA LEU A 324 -10.94 18.44 -21.26
C LEU A 324 -12.44 18.62 -21.48
N ALA A 325 -13.27 18.40 -20.46
CA ALA A 325 -14.71 18.60 -20.54
C ALA A 325 -15.07 20.09 -20.80
N ILE A 326 -14.40 21.02 -20.13
CA ILE A 326 -14.57 22.47 -20.36
C ILE A 326 -14.15 22.84 -21.78
N GLN A 327 -12.97 22.37 -22.22
CA GLN A 327 -12.46 22.64 -23.57
C GLN A 327 -13.42 22.14 -24.67
N ARG A 328 -14.01 20.94 -24.48
CA ARG A 328 -15.03 20.39 -25.40
C ARG A 328 -16.32 21.21 -25.40
N SER A 329 -16.78 21.66 -24.22
CA SER A 329 -17.95 22.54 -24.12
C SER A 329 -17.72 23.87 -24.80
N ASP A 330 -16.54 24.48 -24.65
CA ASP A 330 -16.19 25.74 -25.31
C ASP A 330 -16.05 25.55 -26.82
N LEU A 331 -15.54 24.40 -27.28
CA LEU A 331 -15.49 24.08 -28.72
C LEU A 331 -16.91 24.00 -29.31
N LEU A 332 -17.86 23.36 -28.62
CA LEU A 332 -19.25 23.28 -29.04
C LEU A 332 -19.89 24.68 -29.19
N ARG A 333 -19.56 25.63 -28.29
CA ARG A 333 -20.01 27.02 -28.37
C ARG A 333 -19.44 27.76 -29.59
N CYS A 334 -18.31 27.30 -30.14
CA CYS A 334 -17.73 27.86 -31.35
C CYS A 334 -18.37 27.28 -32.65
N ALA A 335 -19.18 26.21 -32.56
CA ALA A 335 -19.80 25.57 -33.72
C ALA A 335 -20.77 26.49 -34.49
N ASP A 336 -21.46 27.38 -33.77
CA ASP A 336 -22.44 28.31 -34.37
C ASP A 336 -21.81 29.56 -35.00
N ARG A 337 -20.49 29.56 -35.23
CA ARG A 337 -19.79 30.73 -35.79
C ARG A 337 -20.29 31.16 -37.17
N GLU A 338 -20.63 30.20 -38.05
CA GLU A 338 -21.12 30.51 -39.36
C GLU A 338 -22.44 31.28 -39.33
N ALA A 339 -23.30 31.01 -38.34
CA ALA A 339 -24.52 31.79 -38.12
C ALA A 339 -24.20 33.26 -37.75
N LEU A 340 -23.09 33.49 -37.02
CA LEU A 340 -22.64 34.87 -36.72
C LEU A 340 -22.17 35.58 -37.99
N ARG A 341 -21.46 34.91 -38.89
CA ARG A 341 -21.04 35.46 -40.17
C ARG A 341 -22.25 35.76 -41.06
N GLN A 342 -23.17 34.81 -41.22
CA GLN A 342 -24.40 34.97 -42.00
C GLN A 342 -25.24 36.14 -41.51
N LYS A 343 -25.46 36.25 -40.19
CA LYS A 343 -26.16 37.41 -39.60
C LYS A 343 -25.45 38.74 -39.89
N ALA A 344 -24.11 38.78 -39.82
CA ALA A 344 -23.33 39.96 -40.14
C ALA A 344 -23.45 40.34 -41.64
N ASP A 345 -23.42 39.35 -42.54
CA ASP A 345 -23.60 39.52 -43.98
C ASP A 345 -25.01 40.04 -44.29
N LEU A 346 -26.06 39.50 -43.66
CA LEU A 346 -27.45 39.91 -43.79
C LEU A 346 -27.66 41.37 -43.33
N ILE A 347 -27.07 41.76 -42.18
CA ILE A 347 -27.11 43.16 -41.74
C ILE A 347 -26.38 44.04 -42.73
N LYS A 348 -25.20 43.63 -43.22
CA LYS A 348 -24.39 44.44 -44.14
C LYS A 348 -25.11 44.64 -45.48
N ALA A 349 -25.78 43.63 -46.03
CA ALA A 349 -26.55 43.72 -47.24
C ALA A 349 -27.79 44.63 -47.15
N ASN A 350 -28.33 44.81 -45.91
CA ASN A 350 -29.55 45.58 -45.66
C ASN A 350 -29.31 46.89 -44.88
N LEU A 351 -28.08 47.41 -44.86
CA LEU A 351 -27.75 48.66 -44.11
C LEU A 351 -28.65 49.85 -44.45
N TYR A 352 -29.07 49.97 -45.68
CA TYR A 352 -29.93 51.06 -46.16
C TYR A 352 -31.35 51.01 -45.60
N ARG A 353 -31.80 49.85 -45.07
CA ARG A 353 -33.15 49.69 -44.46
C ARG A 353 -33.18 49.80 -42.96
N ILE A 354 -32.00 49.77 -42.30
CA ILE A 354 -31.90 49.69 -40.83
C ILE A 354 -31.70 51.11 -40.27
N GLN A 355 -32.65 51.54 -39.48
CA GLN A 355 -32.55 52.83 -38.78
C GLN A 355 -31.63 52.75 -37.56
N LYS A 356 -30.88 53.77 -37.27
CA LYS A 356 -30.05 53.86 -36.08
C LYS A 356 -30.93 53.79 -34.81
N GLY A 357 -30.60 52.94 -33.84
CA GLY A 357 -31.36 52.70 -32.62
C GLY A 357 -32.40 51.56 -32.73
N ALA A 358 -32.53 50.88 -33.86
CA ALA A 358 -33.38 49.72 -34.01
C ALA A 358 -32.88 48.56 -33.10
N ARG A 359 -33.82 47.85 -32.45
CA ARG A 359 -33.55 46.67 -31.63
C ARG A 359 -33.53 45.40 -32.40
N THR A 360 -34.22 45.33 -33.51
CA THR A 360 -34.33 44.15 -34.37
C THR A 360 -34.41 44.59 -35.85
N VAL A 361 -34.02 43.71 -36.73
CA VAL A 361 -34.25 43.86 -38.17
C VAL A 361 -34.76 42.52 -38.72
N THR A 362 -35.80 42.53 -39.57
CA THR A 362 -36.27 41.36 -40.29
C THR A 362 -35.79 41.49 -41.74
N VAL A 363 -35.06 40.48 -42.22
CA VAL A 363 -34.42 40.44 -43.52
C VAL A 363 -34.56 39.04 -44.11
N GLN A 364 -34.54 38.91 -45.45
CA GLN A 364 -34.53 37.62 -46.08
C GLN A 364 -33.20 36.89 -45.92
N ASP A 365 -33.25 35.64 -45.47
CA ASP A 365 -32.08 34.81 -45.28
C ASP A 365 -31.75 34.07 -46.59
N TYR A 366 -30.86 34.66 -47.39
CA TYR A 366 -30.41 34.05 -48.63
C TYR A 366 -29.45 32.88 -48.49
N TYR A 367 -29.11 32.49 -47.25
CA TYR A 367 -28.35 31.26 -46.97
C TYR A 367 -29.25 30.05 -46.74
N ALA A 368 -30.55 30.29 -46.45
CA ALA A 368 -31.53 29.22 -46.26
C ALA A 368 -32.33 28.95 -47.53
N GLU A 369 -32.74 27.73 -47.78
CA GLU A 369 -33.56 27.31 -48.90
C GLU A 369 -34.95 27.98 -48.82
N GLY A 370 -35.39 28.62 -49.93
CA GLY A 370 -36.62 29.39 -49.92
C GLY A 370 -36.52 30.81 -49.39
N CYS A 371 -35.34 31.29 -49.00
CA CYS A 371 -35.06 32.64 -48.50
C CYS A 371 -36.09 33.13 -47.45
N PRO A 372 -36.33 32.41 -46.36
CA PRO A 372 -37.29 32.83 -45.33
C PRO A 372 -36.87 34.13 -44.65
N ASP A 373 -37.84 34.84 -44.12
CA ASP A 373 -37.57 36.03 -43.29
C ASP A 373 -36.98 35.62 -41.94
N VAL A 374 -35.83 36.19 -41.60
CA VAL A 374 -35.16 36.01 -40.32
C VAL A 374 -35.08 37.32 -39.55
N THR A 375 -35.39 37.31 -38.26
CA THR A 375 -35.26 38.46 -37.38
C THR A 375 -33.94 38.43 -36.63
N ILE A 376 -33.11 39.45 -36.80
CA ILE A 376 -31.80 39.58 -36.16
C ILE A 376 -31.89 40.65 -35.09
N GLU A 377 -31.45 40.33 -33.89
CA GLU A 377 -31.33 41.28 -32.76
C GLU A 377 -30.14 42.24 -32.97
N LEU A 378 -30.36 43.52 -32.71
CA LEU A 378 -29.37 44.58 -32.81
C LEU A 378 -29.18 45.28 -31.49
N ASP A 379 -27.96 45.74 -31.20
CA ASP A 379 -27.66 46.62 -30.08
C ASP A 379 -28.07 48.07 -30.46
N PRO A 380 -29.12 48.66 -29.86
CA PRO A 380 -29.61 50.00 -30.22
C PRO A 380 -28.62 51.12 -29.95
N ARG A 381 -27.56 50.85 -29.14
CA ARG A 381 -26.50 51.83 -28.84
C ARG A 381 -25.47 51.92 -29.98
N LYS A 382 -25.48 50.97 -30.92
CA LYS A 382 -24.56 50.89 -32.06
C LYS A 382 -25.26 51.22 -33.37
N SER A 383 -24.50 51.75 -34.28
CA SER A 383 -24.98 51.90 -35.67
C SER A 383 -25.14 50.50 -36.32
N PRO A 384 -25.93 50.38 -37.42
CA PRO A 384 -26.02 49.10 -38.16
C PRO A 384 -24.66 48.58 -38.60
N GLN A 385 -23.74 49.42 -39.04
CA GLN A 385 -22.38 49.08 -39.41
C GLN A 385 -21.58 48.52 -38.21
N GLU A 386 -21.70 49.12 -37.03
CA GLU A 386 -21.05 48.68 -35.81
C GLU A 386 -21.61 47.36 -35.30
N ASN A 387 -22.92 47.08 -35.47
CA ASN A 387 -23.56 45.81 -35.18
C ASN A 387 -23.01 44.70 -36.09
N ALA A 388 -22.94 44.94 -37.42
CA ALA A 388 -22.32 43.99 -38.34
C ALA A 388 -20.83 43.74 -38.00
N ALA A 389 -20.07 44.80 -37.72
CA ALA A 389 -18.66 44.69 -37.34
C ALA A 389 -18.45 43.91 -36.02
N ALA A 390 -19.37 44.04 -35.05
CA ALA A 390 -19.35 43.29 -33.82
C ALA A 390 -19.57 41.80 -34.04
N LEU A 391 -20.51 41.39 -34.93
CA LEU A 391 -20.75 40.01 -35.31
C LEU A 391 -19.57 39.40 -36.08
N TYR A 392 -18.95 40.16 -37.01
CA TYR A 392 -17.73 39.71 -37.66
C TYR A 392 -16.54 39.57 -36.71
N LYS A 393 -16.43 40.43 -35.71
CA LYS A 393 -15.43 40.32 -34.65
C LYS A 393 -15.67 39.05 -33.83
N ALA A 394 -16.94 38.77 -33.46
CA ALA A 394 -17.32 37.54 -32.75
C ALA A 394 -17.02 36.28 -33.57
N TYR A 395 -17.36 36.28 -34.87
CA TYR A 395 -17.01 35.23 -35.81
C TYR A 395 -15.50 34.92 -35.87
N ARG A 396 -14.69 35.98 -36.07
CA ARG A 396 -13.23 35.82 -36.12
C ARG A 396 -12.67 35.29 -34.79
N LYS A 397 -13.17 35.77 -33.64
CA LYS A 397 -12.81 35.28 -32.30
C LYS A 397 -13.17 33.79 -32.17
N ALA A 398 -14.37 33.37 -32.56
CA ALA A 398 -14.82 31.99 -32.50
C ALA A 398 -13.99 31.07 -33.41
N LYS A 399 -13.65 31.52 -34.63
CA LYS A 399 -12.81 30.78 -35.59
C LYS A 399 -11.40 30.52 -35.05
N THR A 400 -10.76 31.56 -34.44
CA THR A 400 -9.44 31.44 -33.83
C THR A 400 -9.51 30.54 -32.58
N ALA A 401 -10.56 30.69 -31.76
CA ALA A 401 -10.78 29.89 -30.57
C ALA A 401 -10.95 28.40 -30.91
N GLU A 402 -11.69 28.06 -31.97
CA GLU A 402 -11.88 26.69 -32.44
C GLU A 402 -10.54 26.03 -32.81
N GLN A 403 -9.71 26.71 -33.62
CA GLN A 403 -8.39 26.20 -34.00
C GLN A 403 -7.50 25.93 -32.78
N HIS A 404 -7.51 26.86 -31.81
CA HIS A 404 -6.74 26.72 -30.58
C HIS A 404 -7.28 25.60 -29.69
N LEU A 405 -8.60 25.53 -29.48
CA LEU A 405 -9.26 24.52 -28.67
C LEU A 405 -9.06 23.10 -29.23
N THR A 406 -9.09 22.93 -30.55
CA THR A 406 -8.83 21.63 -31.18
C THR A 406 -7.43 21.12 -30.83
N GLY A 407 -6.41 21.97 -30.86
CA GLY A 407 -5.05 21.63 -30.42
C GLY A 407 -4.98 21.28 -28.94
N LEU A 408 -5.61 22.09 -28.07
CA LEU A 408 -5.63 21.85 -26.62
C LEU A 408 -6.39 20.58 -26.23
N ILE A 409 -7.47 20.23 -26.94
CA ILE A 409 -8.24 19.01 -26.73
C ILE A 409 -7.39 17.79 -27.08
N ALA A 410 -6.69 17.84 -28.22
CA ALA A 410 -5.79 16.75 -28.65
C ALA A 410 -4.65 16.54 -27.64
N GLU A 411 -4.07 17.61 -27.12
CA GLU A 411 -3.05 17.56 -26.07
C GLU A 411 -3.61 16.99 -24.75
N SER A 412 -4.74 17.52 -24.29
CA SER A 412 -5.37 17.07 -23.02
C SER A 412 -5.82 15.63 -23.09
N SER A 413 -6.28 15.15 -24.27
CA SER A 413 -6.64 13.75 -24.49
C SER A 413 -5.42 12.83 -24.40
N ARG A 414 -4.29 13.18 -25.04
CA ARG A 414 -3.04 12.42 -24.93
C ARG A 414 -2.51 12.38 -23.50
N ASN A 415 -2.58 13.50 -22.77
CA ASN A 415 -2.18 13.55 -21.37
C ASN A 415 -3.07 12.65 -20.48
N LEU A 416 -4.36 12.58 -20.77
CA LEU A 416 -5.31 11.71 -20.06
C LEU A 416 -5.02 10.23 -20.32
N GLU A 417 -4.75 9.84 -21.55
CA GLU A 417 -4.33 8.49 -21.92
C GLU A 417 -3.06 8.08 -21.20
N TYR A 418 -2.03 8.92 -21.21
CA TYR A 418 -0.80 8.68 -20.47
C TYR A 418 -1.02 8.52 -18.97
N LEU A 419 -1.81 9.39 -18.33
CA LEU A 419 -2.08 9.27 -16.89
C LEU A 419 -2.85 7.99 -16.56
N ASN A 420 -3.71 7.52 -17.44
CA ASN A 420 -4.38 6.23 -17.29
C ASN A 420 -3.39 5.07 -17.42
N SER A 421 -2.46 5.10 -18.38
CA SER A 421 -1.43 4.05 -18.48
C SER A 421 -0.55 3.97 -17.24
N VAL A 422 -0.18 5.12 -16.66
CA VAL A 422 0.58 5.15 -15.39
C VAL A 422 -0.22 4.59 -14.22
N LEU A 423 -1.53 4.82 -14.16
CA LEU A 423 -2.39 4.21 -13.12
C LEU A 423 -2.43 2.69 -13.23
N ASP A 424 -2.41 2.15 -14.46
CA ASP A 424 -2.34 0.71 -14.69
C ASP A 424 -0.97 0.13 -14.31
N GLU A 425 0.11 0.84 -14.60
CA GLU A 425 1.44 0.45 -14.15
C GLU A 425 1.52 0.41 -12.62
N LEU A 426 0.95 1.41 -11.93
CA LEU A 426 0.88 1.45 -10.48
C LEU A 426 0.06 0.29 -9.89
N ALA A 427 -0.99 -0.15 -10.57
CA ALA A 427 -1.80 -1.30 -10.16
C ALA A 427 -1.03 -2.63 -10.31
N ARG A 428 -0.10 -2.71 -11.28
CA ARG A 428 0.74 -3.89 -11.55
C ARG A 428 2.10 -3.87 -10.86
N ALA A 429 2.47 -2.78 -10.18
CA ALA A 429 3.75 -2.66 -9.51
C ALA A 429 3.89 -3.68 -8.37
N GLU A 430 4.85 -4.59 -8.47
CA GLU A 430 5.11 -5.67 -7.50
C GLU A 430 6.27 -5.35 -6.55
N SER A 431 7.12 -4.39 -6.89
CA SER A 431 8.32 -4.07 -6.13
C SER A 431 8.43 -2.57 -5.83
N GLU A 432 9.17 -2.23 -4.77
CA GLU A 432 9.49 -0.84 -4.43
C GLU A 432 10.24 -0.13 -5.58
N ARG A 433 11.04 -0.89 -6.32
CA ARG A 433 11.80 -0.38 -7.46
C ARG A 433 10.87 0.00 -8.62
N ASP A 434 9.79 -0.76 -8.86
CA ASP A 434 8.78 -0.40 -9.86
C ASP A 434 8.15 0.97 -9.52
N LEU A 435 7.83 1.19 -8.23
CA LEU A 435 7.29 2.48 -7.77
C LEU A 435 8.31 3.63 -7.92
N MET A 436 9.61 3.36 -7.72
CA MET A 436 10.67 4.35 -7.92
C MET A 436 10.81 4.72 -9.40
N ASP A 437 10.77 3.74 -10.29
CA ASP A 437 10.87 3.94 -11.74
C ASP A 437 9.68 4.76 -12.26
N ILE A 438 8.45 4.42 -11.87
CA ILE A 438 7.24 5.19 -12.21
C ILE A 438 7.31 6.63 -11.63
N ARG A 439 7.80 6.78 -10.39
CA ARG A 439 7.98 8.11 -9.79
C ARG A 439 9.02 8.95 -10.54
N ALA A 440 10.11 8.34 -10.98
CA ALA A 440 11.14 8.99 -11.79
C ALA A 440 10.58 9.44 -13.15
N GLU A 441 9.79 8.60 -13.81
CA GLU A 441 9.09 8.91 -15.07
C GLU A 441 8.13 10.10 -14.90
N LEU A 442 7.28 10.09 -13.85
CA LEU A 442 6.36 11.18 -13.56
C LEU A 442 7.07 12.51 -13.24
N ARG A 443 8.28 12.46 -12.67
CA ARG A 443 9.12 13.64 -12.47
C ARG A 443 9.73 14.14 -13.78
N ALA A 444 10.20 13.23 -14.62
CA ALA A 444 10.78 13.55 -15.92
C ALA A 444 9.75 14.18 -16.88
N THR A 445 8.51 13.70 -16.82
CA THR A 445 7.37 14.21 -17.61
C THR A 445 6.68 15.43 -16.99
N GLY A 446 7.10 15.89 -15.79
CA GLY A 446 6.62 17.10 -15.14
C GLY A 446 5.32 16.97 -14.35
N TYR A 447 4.77 15.77 -14.21
CA TYR A 447 3.56 15.53 -13.40
C TYR A 447 3.81 15.50 -11.90
N LEU A 448 5.07 15.25 -11.48
CA LEU A 448 5.50 15.37 -10.09
C LEU A 448 6.62 16.41 -9.95
N ARG A 449 6.60 17.15 -8.84
CA ARG A 449 7.66 18.12 -8.52
C ARG A 449 8.98 17.40 -8.23
N GLN A 450 10.07 17.93 -8.74
CA GLN A 450 11.40 17.48 -8.33
C GLN A 450 11.73 18.06 -6.94
N PRO A 451 12.25 17.25 -6.00
CA PRO A 451 12.73 17.79 -4.71
C PRO A 451 13.93 18.68 -4.96
N ARG A 452 14.00 19.82 -4.25
CA ARG A 452 15.07 20.86 -4.42
C ARG A 452 16.50 20.35 -4.22
N ASN A 453 16.68 19.22 -3.50
CA ASN A 453 18.00 18.65 -3.15
C ASN A 453 18.17 17.19 -3.58
N ALA A 454 17.44 16.70 -4.58
CA ALA A 454 17.66 15.34 -5.06
C ALA A 454 19.03 15.25 -5.76
N LYS A 455 20.00 14.60 -5.12
CA LYS A 455 21.12 14.01 -5.85
C LYS A 455 20.52 13.13 -6.95
N LYS A 456 20.97 13.30 -8.20
CA LYS A 456 20.62 12.40 -9.30
C LYS A 456 21.15 11.01 -8.93
N GLU A 457 20.37 10.21 -8.24
CA GLU A 457 20.62 8.78 -8.17
C GLU A 457 20.37 8.23 -9.58
N LYS A 458 21.46 7.96 -10.29
CA LYS A 458 21.43 7.14 -11.49
C LYS A 458 21.20 5.69 -11.00
N ALA A 459 19.95 5.31 -10.77
CA ALA A 459 19.63 3.90 -10.66
C ALA A 459 20.03 3.22 -11.97
N ALA A 460 20.80 2.14 -11.88
CA ALA A 460 21.13 1.35 -13.06
C ALA A 460 19.84 0.89 -13.75
N PRO A 461 19.74 0.99 -15.08
CA PRO A 461 18.54 0.57 -15.81
C PRO A 461 18.25 -0.90 -15.48
N ARG A 462 16.99 -1.17 -15.12
CA ARG A 462 16.53 -2.54 -14.85
C ARG A 462 16.30 -3.26 -16.18
N ALA A 463 16.69 -4.54 -16.25
CA ALA A 463 16.36 -5.37 -17.41
C ALA A 463 14.83 -5.55 -17.56
N PRO A 464 14.30 -5.64 -18.79
CA PRO A 464 12.91 -6.02 -19.02
C PRO A 464 12.63 -7.43 -18.44
N LEU A 465 11.36 -7.80 -18.34
CA LEU A 465 11.01 -9.18 -18.02
C LEU A 465 11.43 -10.07 -19.19
N ALA A 466 12.12 -11.17 -18.87
CA ALA A 466 12.59 -12.12 -19.87
C ALA A 466 11.84 -13.45 -19.74
N PHE A 467 11.40 -13.97 -20.87
CA PHE A 467 10.71 -15.24 -21.03
C PHE A 467 11.35 -16.01 -22.18
N VAL A 468 11.15 -17.32 -22.20
CA VAL A 468 11.56 -18.16 -23.33
C VAL A 468 10.34 -18.93 -23.81
N SER A 469 10.01 -18.82 -25.10
CA SER A 469 8.90 -19.55 -25.69
C SER A 469 9.15 -21.05 -25.65
N SER A 470 8.09 -21.85 -25.82
CA SER A 470 8.19 -23.30 -25.90
C SER A 470 9.08 -23.80 -27.03
N THR A 471 9.33 -22.97 -28.04
CA THR A 471 10.18 -23.25 -29.21
C THR A 471 11.55 -22.58 -29.12
N GLY A 472 11.87 -21.93 -27.97
CA GLY A 472 13.21 -21.44 -27.66
C GLY A 472 13.48 -19.97 -28.01
N TYR A 473 12.50 -19.19 -28.44
CA TYR A 473 12.66 -17.75 -28.69
C TYR A 473 12.65 -16.96 -27.38
N GLU A 474 13.57 -16.01 -27.25
CA GLU A 474 13.56 -15.04 -26.16
C GLU A 474 12.42 -14.03 -26.38
N ILE A 475 11.62 -13.81 -25.33
CA ILE A 475 10.53 -12.83 -25.33
C ILE A 475 10.80 -11.83 -24.19
N LEU A 476 10.81 -10.55 -24.52
CA LEU A 476 11.04 -9.46 -23.57
C LEU A 476 9.75 -8.66 -23.38
N VAL A 477 9.45 -8.34 -22.11
CA VAL A 477 8.25 -7.57 -21.75
C VAL A 477 8.66 -6.35 -20.93
N GLY A 478 8.21 -5.17 -21.36
CA GLY A 478 8.47 -3.91 -20.67
C GLY A 478 7.65 -3.77 -19.39
N ARG A 479 8.23 -3.18 -18.35
CA ARG A 479 7.64 -3.02 -17.02
C ARG A 479 6.99 -1.64 -16.80
N SER A 480 7.41 -0.64 -17.58
CA SER A 480 6.95 0.75 -17.50
C SER A 480 6.92 1.38 -18.89
N ASN A 481 6.23 2.51 -19.02
CA ASN A 481 6.18 3.26 -20.28
C ASN A 481 7.57 3.68 -20.76
N THR A 482 8.46 4.11 -19.86
CA THR A 482 9.86 4.42 -20.19
C THR A 482 10.58 3.18 -20.68
N GLN A 483 10.39 2.03 -20.04
CA GLN A 483 11.02 0.78 -20.45
C GLN A 483 10.42 0.23 -21.75
N ASN A 484 9.13 0.41 -22.00
CA ASN A 484 8.48 0.12 -23.28
C ASN A 484 9.16 0.88 -24.44
N ASP A 485 9.45 2.16 -24.22
CA ASP A 485 10.21 2.97 -25.19
C ASP A 485 11.63 2.43 -25.44
N GLU A 486 12.39 2.16 -24.34
CA GLU A 486 13.74 1.62 -24.46
C GLU A 486 13.75 0.26 -25.14
N LEU A 487 12.81 -0.60 -24.80
CA LEU A 487 12.66 -1.93 -25.36
C LEU A 487 12.39 -1.87 -26.87
N THR A 488 11.44 -1.02 -27.29
CA THR A 488 11.00 -0.92 -28.68
C THR A 488 12.02 -0.19 -29.57
N HIS A 489 12.63 0.91 -29.09
CA HIS A 489 13.43 1.79 -29.96
C HIS A 489 14.94 1.65 -29.80
N ARG A 490 15.41 0.99 -28.72
CA ARG A 490 16.86 0.82 -28.46
C ARG A 490 17.30 -0.63 -28.36
N THR A 491 16.43 -1.51 -27.78
CA THR A 491 16.78 -2.90 -27.53
C THR A 491 16.36 -3.80 -28.68
N ALA A 492 15.15 -3.61 -29.23
CA ALA A 492 14.65 -4.41 -30.35
C ALA A 492 15.45 -4.15 -31.63
N ARG A 493 15.75 -5.22 -32.36
CA ARG A 493 16.30 -5.15 -33.72
C ARG A 493 15.17 -4.91 -34.70
N ARG A 494 15.48 -4.41 -35.89
CA ARG A 494 14.51 -4.08 -36.93
C ARG A 494 13.67 -5.28 -37.40
N THR A 495 14.20 -6.50 -37.27
CA THR A 495 13.57 -7.77 -37.64
C THR A 495 12.81 -8.45 -36.49
N ASP A 496 12.99 -7.98 -35.23
CA ASP A 496 12.24 -8.51 -34.09
C ASP A 496 10.74 -8.20 -34.21
N ILE A 497 9.90 -9.03 -33.61
CA ILE A 497 8.45 -8.85 -33.62
C ILE A 497 8.03 -8.10 -32.35
N TRP A 498 7.35 -6.99 -32.56
CA TRP A 498 6.71 -6.19 -31.52
C TRP A 498 5.23 -6.57 -31.41
N LEU A 499 4.72 -6.71 -30.18
CA LEU A 499 3.31 -7.01 -29.90
C LEU A 499 2.76 -6.04 -28.86
N HIS A 500 1.47 -5.72 -28.99
CA HIS A 500 0.72 -4.93 -28.02
C HIS A 500 -0.77 -5.23 -28.10
N VAL A 501 -1.47 -5.17 -26.98
CA VAL A 501 -2.94 -5.33 -26.92
C VAL A 501 -3.63 -4.14 -27.61
N GLN A 502 -4.62 -4.42 -28.45
CA GLN A 502 -5.30 -3.40 -29.23
C GLN A 502 -6.19 -2.50 -28.36
N LYS A 503 -6.05 -1.17 -28.50
CA LYS A 503 -6.92 -0.13 -27.88
C LYS A 503 -6.98 -0.11 -26.35
N VAL A 504 -6.13 -0.83 -25.65
CA VAL A 504 -6.01 -0.80 -24.17
C VAL A 504 -4.56 -0.58 -23.76
N HIS A 505 -4.34 -0.10 -22.54
CA HIS A 505 -2.99 0.07 -22.03
C HIS A 505 -2.35 -1.26 -21.67
N GLY A 506 -1.06 -1.42 -22.00
CA GLY A 506 -0.32 -2.66 -21.78
C GLY A 506 1.18 -2.49 -21.95
N SER A 507 1.90 -3.57 -21.71
CA SER A 507 3.34 -3.64 -21.95
C SER A 507 3.63 -3.88 -23.43
N HIS A 508 4.74 -3.31 -23.90
CA HIS A 508 5.31 -3.73 -25.18
C HIS A 508 6.00 -5.09 -24.97
N VAL A 509 5.73 -6.00 -25.88
CA VAL A 509 6.33 -7.34 -25.92
C VAL A 509 7.18 -7.46 -27.17
N ILE A 510 8.41 -7.94 -27.05
CA ILE A 510 9.33 -8.14 -28.15
C ILE A 510 9.76 -9.61 -28.24
N ILE A 511 9.52 -10.27 -29.37
CA ILE A 511 10.12 -11.56 -29.67
C ILE A 511 11.44 -11.29 -30.40
N ARG A 512 12.55 -11.84 -29.89
CA ARG A 512 13.88 -11.75 -30.49
C ARG A 512 13.97 -12.74 -31.64
N ALA A 513 13.70 -12.28 -32.84
CA ALA A 513 13.60 -13.11 -34.04
C ALA A 513 14.94 -13.63 -34.57
N HIS A 514 16.08 -13.00 -34.23
CA HIS A 514 17.42 -13.40 -34.70
C HIS A 514 17.49 -13.69 -36.21
N ASP A 515 16.78 -12.86 -37.01
CA ASP A 515 16.65 -12.99 -38.47
C ASP A 515 15.92 -14.26 -38.95
N THR A 516 15.18 -14.93 -38.05
CA THR A 516 14.26 -16.02 -38.35
C THR A 516 12.80 -15.54 -38.23
N THR A 517 11.85 -16.31 -38.77
CA THR A 517 10.43 -16.01 -38.59
C THR A 517 9.91 -16.83 -37.39
N PRO A 518 9.46 -16.19 -36.31
CA PRO A 518 8.84 -16.93 -35.20
C PRO A 518 7.62 -17.70 -35.66
N ASP A 519 7.44 -18.89 -35.11
CA ASP A 519 6.29 -19.75 -35.39
C ASP A 519 5.00 -19.20 -34.74
N GLU A 520 3.85 -19.71 -35.18
CA GLU A 520 2.53 -19.31 -34.68
C GLU A 520 2.39 -19.56 -33.17
N GLN A 521 3.03 -20.60 -32.62
CA GLN A 521 2.99 -20.90 -31.21
C GLN A 521 3.73 -19.82 -30.39
N THR A 522 4.93 -19.41 -30.81
CA THR A 522 5.67 -18.32 -30.19
C THR A 522 4.88 -17.01 -30.21
N ILE A 523 4.22 -16.69 -31.34
CA ILE A 523 3.37 -15.50 -31.46
C ILE A 523 2.19 -15.59 -30.48
N ALA A 524 1.52 -16.74 -30.38
CA ALA A 524 0.41 -16.95 -29.46
C ALA A 524 0.83 -16.84 -27.99
N GLU A 525 1.98 -17.41 -27.60
CA GLU A 525 2.55 -17.30 -26.27
C GLU A 525 2.93 -15.85 -25.93
N ALA A 526 3.57 -15.12 -26.84
CA ALA A 526 3.90 -13.71 -26.67
C ALA A 526 2.66 -12.83 -26.59
N ALA A 527 1.62 -13.14 -27.36
CA ALA A 527 0.34 -12.45 -27.30
C ALA A 527 -0.38 -12.69 -25.96
N SER A 528 -0.33 -13.91 -25.41
CA SER A 528 -0.83 -14.21 -24.07
C SER A 528 -0.08 -13.40 -22.99
N LEU A 529 1.25 -13.28 -23.11
CA LEU A 529 2.04 -12.39 -22.25
C LEU A 529 1.61 -10.93 -22.39
N ALA A 530 1.34 -10.44 -23.61
CA ALA A 530 0.86 -9.06 -23.84
C ALA A 530 -0.49 -8.83 -23.15
N VAL A 531 -1.42 -9.78 -23.19
CA VAL A 531 -2.71 -9.70 -22.48
C VAL A 531 -2.52 -9.73 -20.98
N TYR A 532 -1.67 -10.64 -20.44
CA TYR A 532 -1.40 -10.75 -19.02
C TYR A 532 -0.80 -9.46 -18.44
N TYR A 533 0.08 -8.78 -19.18
CA TYR A 533 0.68 -7.51 -18.78
C TYR A 533 -0.07 -6.28 -19.31
N SER A 534 -1.40 -6.38 -19.46
CA SER A 534 -2.26 -5.28 -19.90
C SER A 534 -3.49 -5.10 -18.98
N GLN A 535 -4.31 -4.08 -19.26
CA GLN A 535 -5.63 -3.89 -18.64
C GLN A 535 -6.62 -5.02 -18.97
N ALA A 536 -6.39 -5.77 -20.03
CA ALA A 536 -7.25 -6.85 -20.46
C ALA A 536 -6.98 -8.19 -19.75
N ARG A 537 -6.13 -8.21 -18.73
CA ARG A 537 -5.73 -9.42 -18.00
C ARG A 537 -6.91 -10.30 -17.56
N ASP A 538 -7.99 -9.69 -17.07
CA ASP A 538 -9.18 -10.39 -16.58
C ASP A 538 -10.32 -10.43 -17.60
N GLY A 539 -10.07 -10.07 -18.87
CA GLY A 539 -11.08 -9.75 -19.87
C GLY A 539 -11.40 -10.84 -20.91
N GLY A 540 -10.86 -12.05 -20.81
CA GLY A 540 -11.06 -13.11 -21.83
C GLY A 540 -10.34 -12.83 -23.16
N LYS A 541 -10.86 -13.39 -24.28
CA LYS A 541 -10.23 -13.25 -25.62
C LYS A 541 -10.10 -11.81 -26.07
N THR A 542 -8.85 -11.37 -26.19
CA THR A 542 -8.49 -9.97 -26.47
C THR A 542 -7.65 -9.90 -27.75
N PRO A 543 -7.92 -8.93 -28.66
CA PRO A 543 -7.11 -8.74 -29.85
C PRO A 543 -5.73 -8.15 -29.50
N VAL A 544 -4.68 -8.78 -30.02
CA VAL A 544 -3.28 -8.37 -29.89
C VAL A 544 -2.73 -8.10 -31.28
N ASP A 545 -2.24 -6.88 -31.50
CA ASP A 545 -1.58 -6.51 -32.74
C ASP A 545 -0.10 -6.85 -32.66
N TYR A 546 0.45 -7.37 -33.75
CA TYR A 546 1.88 -7.65 -33.87
C TYR A 546 2.43 -7.22 -35.24
N THR A 547 3.65 -6.72 -35.22
CA THR A 547 4.34 -6.25 -36.43
C THR A 547 5.85 -6.29 -36.21
N MET A 548 6.65 -6.12 -37.25
CA MET A 548 8.10 -5.97 -37.10
C MET A 548 8.43 -4.65 -36.42
N ALA A 549 9.42 -4.64 -35.53
CA ALA A 549 9.83 -3.45 -34.78
C ALA A 549 10.17 -2.25 -35.67
N ARG A 550 10.62 -2.46 -36.91
CA ARG A 550 10.87 -1.40 -37.92
C ARG A 550 9.65 -0.59 -38.29
N PHE A 551 8.46 -1.14 -38.12
CA PHE A 551 7.18 -0.47 -38.44
C PHE A 551 6.57 0.25 -37.21
N VAL A 552 7.25 0.24 -36.08
CA VAL A 552 6.85 0.94 -34.88
C VAL A 552 7.67 2.21 -34.73
N CYS A 553 7.02 3.36 -34.69
CA CYS A 553 7.67 4.66 -34.55
C CYS A 553 7.09 5.48 -33.41
N LYS A 554 7.95 6.33 -32.82
CA LYS A 554 7.54 7.28 -31.79
C LYS A 554 7.32 8.65 -32.42
N PRO A 555 6.09 9.22 -32.35
CA PRO A 555 5.84 10.58 -32.82
C PRO A 555 6.67 11.61 -32.05
N SER A 556 7.06 12.68 -32.73
CA SER A 556 7.79 13.79 -32.06
C SER A 556 6.93 14.38 -30.94
N GLY A 557 7.51 14.51 -29.74
CA GLY A 557 6.83 15.02 -28.55
C GLY A 557 5.84 14.05 -27.90
N ALA A 558 5.80 12.76 -28.31
CA ALA A 558 4.99 11.76 -27.66
C ALA A 558 5.53 11.43 -26.26
N LEU A 559 4.61 11.21 -25.30
CA LEU A 559 4.92 10.77 -23.94
C LEU A 559 5.49 9.33 -23.97
N PRO A 560 6.19 8.89 -22.89
CA PRO A 560 6.70 7.53 -22.82
C PRO A 560 5.62 6.48 -23.07
N GLY A 561 5.98 5.39 -23.75
CA GLY A 561 5.07 4.28 -24.09
C GLY A 561 4.13 4.53 -25.26
N MET A 562 4.06 5.74 -25.81
CA MET A 562 3.20 6.07 -26.93
C MET A 562 3.90 5.85 -28.26
N VAL A 563 3.34 4.97 -29.09
CA VAL A 563 3.87 4.63 -30.43
C VAL A 563 2.76 4.64 -31.48
N LEU A 564 3.17 4.80 -32.75
CA LEU A 564 2.37 4.52 -33.94
C LEU A 564 3.01 3.34 -34.66
N TYR A 565 2.19 2.44 -35.19
CA TYR A 565 2.65 1.27 -35.92
C TYR A 565 1.81 1.04 -37.17
N THR A 566 2.41 0.41 -38.17
CA THR A 566 1.81 0.05 -39.47
C THR A 566 2.14 -1.40 -39.80
N ASP A 567 1.59 -1.91 -40.90
CA ASP A 567 1.85 -3.27 -41.39
C ASP A 567 1.71 -4.36 -40.32
N TYR A 568 0.67 -4.24 -39.49
CA TYR A 568 0.42 -5.16 -38.40
C TYR A 568 -0.59 -6.25 -38.76
N GLN A 569 -0.51 -7.34 -38.06
CA GLN A 569 -1.50 -8.40 -37.99
C GLN A 569 -2.11 -8.47 -36.60
N THR A 570 -3.29 -9.06 -36.49
CA THR A 570 -4.00 -9.19 -35.19
C THR A 570 -4.29 -10.66 -34.93
N CYS A 571 -3.95 -11.12 -33.72
CA CYS A 571 -4.34 -12.42 -33.21
C CYS A 571 -5.19 -12.28 -31.94
N MET A 572 -6.00 -13.30 -31.64
CA MET A 572 -6.82 -13.34 -30.42
C MET A 572 -6.09 -14.14 -29.35
N ALA A 573 -5.86 -13.56 -28.18
CA ALA A 573 -5.18 -14.20 -27.06
C ALA A 573 -5.94 -14.01 -25.75
N GLU A 574 -5.69 -14.89 -24.79
CA GLU A 574 -6.20 -14.82 -23.44
C GLU A 574 -5.04 -14.77 -22.43
N SER A 575 -5.30 -14.20 -21.27
CA SER A 575 -4.37 -14.24 -20.15
C SER A 575 -4.27 -15.66 -19.59
N ASP A 576 -3.04 -16.19 -19.44
CA ASP A 576 -2.78 -17.51 -18.86
C ASP A 576 -1.62 -17.41 -17.87
N GLU A 577 -1.96 -17.42 -16.57
CA GLU A 577 -0.98 -17.32 -15.49
C GLU A 577 -0.05 -18.55 -15.41
N ALA A 578 -0.54 -19.74 -15.72
CA ALA A 578 0.26 -20.95 -15.74
C ALA A 578 1.30 -20.93 -16.88
N LEU A 579 0.91 -20.38 -18.05
CA LEU A 579 1.82 -20.13 -19.15
C LEU A 579 2.91 -19.12 -18.78
N VAL A 580 2.54 -18.00 -18.15
CA VAL A 580 3.49 -16.95 -17.71
C VAL A 580 4.55 -17.53 -16.77
N GLU A 581 4.15 -18.32 -15.77
CA GLU A 581 5.08 -18.95 -14.83
C GLU A 581 5.99 -19.99 -15.52
N ARG A 582 5.45 -20.74 -16.47
CA ARG A 582 6.22 -21.74 -17.23
C ARG A 582 7.29 -21.12 -18.13
N LEU A 583 6.98 -20.00 -18.79
CA LEU A 583 7.89 -19.36 -19.74
C LEU A 583 8.92 -18.43 -19.07
N ARG A 584 8.73 -18.08 -17.79
CA ARG A 584 9.56 -17.10 -17.09
C ARG A 584 10.99 -17.61 -16.91
N VAL A 585 11.96 -16.80 -17.32
CA VAL A 585 13.38 -17.04 -17.01
C VAL A 585 13.62 -16.69 -15.55
N ARG A 586 14.10 -17.67 -14.74
CA ARG A 586 14.38 -17.51 -13.31
C ARG A 586 15.68 -16.76 -13.05
#